data_01f0b62584612681270a3fc4cb2ef202
#
_entry.id   01f0b62584612681270a3fc4cb2ef202
#
_cell.length_a   1.000
_cell.length_b   1.000
_cell.length_c   1.000
_cell.angle_alpha   90.00
_cell.angle_beta   90.00
_cell.angle_gamma   90.00
#
_symmetry.space_group_name_H-M   'P 1'
#
loop_
_entity.id
_entity.type
_entity.pdbx_description
1 polymer ?
#
loop_
_entity_poly.entity_id
_entity_poly.type
_entity_poly.pdbx_seq_one_letter_code
_entity_poly.pdbx_strand_id
1 'polypeptide(L)'
;MSGAPTFLEGRSRKHRFGRMPAACGLAAAILFALSAPAAAAPRVIELTQLPCQFLESEDGKDRGYTSRSIKDCEAINAKTAKQRVGQAKPLELKPGKYVFRVTNRNVPYELGFWLRGASVAGRVTLPSVSGGGLMPGKTQDYAIELKPGEYVYSCPLNTTPDYKLVVR
;
A
#
# COMPACT_ATOMS: atom_id res chain seq x y z
N MET A 1 37.43 83.98 -27.36
CA MET A 1 38.70 84.33 -26.75
C MET A 1 39.28 83.01 -26.25
N SER A 2 40.11 82.47 -27.06
CA SER A 2 41.57 82.44 -27.00
C SER A 2 42.11 81.60 -25.85
N GLY A 3 42.80 80.56 -26.25
CA GLY A 3 43.90 80.04 -25.48
C GLY A 3 44.11 78.51 -25.58
N ALA A 4 44.68 78.02 -26.69
CA ALA A 4 45.61 76.88 -26.65
C ALA A 4 47.00 77.49 -26.43
N PRO A 5 48.10 76.78 -26.25
CA PRO A 5 48.44 75.37 -26.43
C PRO A 5 49.40 74.84 -25.30
N THR A 6 49.87 73.60 -25.32
CA THR A 6 51.27 73.17 -25.55
C THR A 6 51.50 71.75 -25.04
N PHE A 7 51.72 70.84 -25.86
CA PHE A 7 52.81 69.93 -26.24
C PHE A 7 53.94 69.75 -25.19
N LEU A 8 54.14 68.51 -24.72
CA LEU A 8 55.48 67.91 -24.51
C LEU A 8 55.36 66.37 -24.35
N GLU A 9 55.88 65.76 -25.23
CA GLU A 9 56.65 64.57 -25.57
C GLU A 9 57.31 63.88 -24.37
N GLY A 10 57.27 62.58 -24.33
CA GLY A 10 58.29 61.90 -23.57
C GLY A 10 58.07 60.45 -23.12
N ARG A 11 58.61 59.58 -23.94
CA ARG A 11 59.24 58.29 -23.56
C ARG A 11 58.42 57.02 -23.44
N SER A 12 58.53 56.28 -24.50
CA SER A 12 58.46 54.82 -24.64
C SER A 12 59.22 54.05 -23.53
N ARG A 13 58.54 53.18 -22.83
CA ARG A 13 59.16 52.01 -22.15
C ARG A 13 58.48 50.75 -22.59
N LYS A 14 59.20 49.98 -23.34
CA LYS A 14 58.86 48.60 -23.69
C LYS A 14 58.93 47.77 -22.42
N HIS A 15 57.78 47.31 -21.92
CA HIS A 15 57.69 46.20 -20.95
C HIS A 15 57.30 44.91 -21.64
N ARG A 16 58.20 43.97 -21.51
CA ARG A 16 58.10 42.59 -22.01
C ARG A 16 56.87 41.96 -21.44
N PHE A 17 55.95 41.47 -22.31
CA PHE A 17 54.89 40.60 -21.95
C PHE A 17 55.45 39.20 -21.63
N GLY A 18 55.46 38.85 -20.36
CA GLY A 18 55.61 37.48 -19.90
C GLY A 18 54.36 36.70 -20.18
N ARG A 19 54.48 35.70 -21.00
CA ARG A 19 53.37 34.71 -21.23
C ARG A 19 53.21 33.89 -19.94
N MET A 20 52.10 34.07 -19.22
CA MET A 20 51.65 33.12 -18.22
C MET A 20 50.81 32.02 -18.92
N PRO A 21 51.05 30.73 -18.63
CA PRO A 21 50.19 29.67 -19.13
C PRO A 21 48.86 29.69 -18.36
N ALA A 22 47.76 29.78 -19.08
CA ALA A 22 46.42 29.59 -18.54
C ALA A 22 46.26 28.12 -18.17
N ALA A 23 46.29 27.83 -16.87
CA ALA A 23 45.87 26.52 -16.36
C ALA A 23 44.35 26.49 -16.37
N CYS A 24 43.76 25.81 -17.40
CA CYS A 24 42.34 25.44 -17.43
C CYS A 24 42.10 24.34 -16.41
N GLY A 25 41.69 24.74 -15.21
CA GLY A 25 41.17 23.80 -14.23
C GLY A 25 39.75 23.36 -14.61
N LEU A 26 39.59 22.13 -15.17
CA LEU A 26 38.30 21.50 -15.30
C LEU A 26 37.83 21.09 -13.90
N ALA A 27 36.94 21.88 -13.30
CA ALA A 27 36.19 21.48 -12.13
C ALA A 27 35.07 20.52 -12.59
N ALA A 28 35.31 19.22 -12.45
CA ALA A 28 34.25 18.19 -12.65
C ALA A 28 33.29 18.28 -11.48
N ALA A 29 32.14 18.91 -11.67
CA ALA A 29 31.04 18.90 -10.74
C ALA A 29 30.38 17.48 -10.78
N ILE A 30 30.68 16.64 -9.79
CA ILE A 30 30.02 15.35 -9.59
C ILE A 30 28.64 15.64 -9.02
N LEU A 31 27.61 15.60 -9.88
CA LEU A 31 26.21 15.61 -9.47
C LEU A 31 25.87 14.25 -8.83
N PHE A 32 25.89 14.19 -7.51
CA PHE A 32 25.27 13.09 -6.77
C PHE A 32 23.76 13.19 -6.95
N ALA A 33 23.19 12.41 -7.89
CA ALA A 33 21.76 12.21 -7.98
C ALA A 33 21.31 11.43 -6.74
N LEU A 34 20.67 12.08 -5.77
CA LEU A 34 19.96 11.45 -4.67
C LEU A 34 18.74 10.71 -5.26
N SER A 35 18.91 9.44 -5.58
CA SER A 35 17.77 8.56 -5.92
C SER A 35 16.93 8.38 -4.67
N ALA A 36 15.80 9.10 -4.56
CA ALA A 36 14.80 8.81 -3.54
C ALA A 36 14.30 7.36 -3.73
N PRO A 37 14.21 6.55 -2.66
CA PRO A 37 13.65 5.21 -2.77
C PRO A 37 12.22 5.31 -3.27
N ALA A 38 11.93 4.73 -4.44
CA ALA A 38 10.58 4.63 -4.96
C ALA A 38 9.75 3.82 -3.95
N ALA A 39 8.69 4.42 -3.42
CA ALA A 39 7.76 3.70 -2.55
C ALA A 39 7.19 2.52 -3.34
N ALA A 40 7.38 1.29 -2.83
CA ALA A 40 6.85 0.10 -3.48
C ALA A 40 5.33 0.19 -3.61
N ALA A 41 4.80 -0.14 -4.78
CA ALA A 41 3.36 -0.20 -5.01
C ALA A 41 2.70 -1.19 -4.03
N PRO A 42 1.46 -0.93 -3.58
CA PRO A 42 0.75 -1.83 -2.69
C PRO A 42 0.52 -3.19 -3.35
N ARG A 43 0.69 -4.25 -2.58
CA ARG A 43 0.39 -5.62 -3.03
C ARG A 43 -1.11 -5.88 -2.94
N VAL A 44 -1.70 -6.48 -3.97
CA VAL A 44 -3.13 -6.80 -4.01
C VAL A 44 -3.35 -8.22 -3.51
N ILE A 45 -4.30 -8.38 -2.60
CA ILE A 45 -4.83 -9.66 -2.11
C ILE A 45 -6.27 -9.76 -2.60
N GLU A 46 -6.53 -10.70 -3.50
CA GLU A 46 -7.86 -10.97 -4.03
C GLU A 46 -8.63 -11.88 -3.07
N LEU A 47 -9.86 -11.49 -2.73
CA LEU A 47 -10.76 -12.25 -1.90
C LEU A 47 -12.16 -12.30 -2.53
N THR A 48 -12.78 -13.46 -2.54
CA THR A 48 -14.14 -13.66 -3.03
C THR A 48 -15.07 -14.02 -1.88
N GLN A 49 -16.05 -13.18 -1.61
CA GLN A 49 -17.15 -13.51 -0.71
C GLN A 49 -18.23 -14.26 -1.46
N LEU A 50 -18.45 -15.51 -1.05
CA LEU A 50 -19.60 -16.35 -1.35
C LEU A 50 -20.56 -16.32 -0.17
N PRO A 51 -21.79 -16.87 -0.29
CA PRO A 51 -22.67 -16.98 0.86
C PRO A 51 -21.95 -17.62 2.06
N CYS A 52 -21.86 -16.86 3.16
CA CYS A 52 -21.34 -17.26 4.47
C CYS A 52 -19.85 -17.63 4.54
N GLN A 53 -19.04 -17.35 3.50
CA GLN A 53 -17.60 -17.70 3.45
C GLN A 53 -16.77 -16.76 2.61
N PHE A 54 -15.44 -16.81 2.83
CA PHE A 54 -14.44 -16.36 1.85
C PHE A 54 -13.85 -17.60 1.15
N LEU A 55 -13.89 -17.61 -0.17
CA LEU A 55 -13.50 -18.76 -0.98
C LEU A 55 -12.03 -19.14 -0.79
N GLU A 56 -11.15 -18.15 -0.87
CA GLU A 56 -9.69 -18.32 -0.78
C GLU A 56 -9.26 -18.77 0.62
N SER A 57 -10.00 -18.35 1.65
CA SER A 57 -9.73 -18.74 3.04
C SER A 57 -10.03 -20.22 3.31
N GLU A 58 -10.77 -20.85 2.42
CA GLU A 58 -11.15 -22.26 2.50
C GLU A 58 -10.59 -23.11 1.35
N ASP A 59 -9.34 -22.81 0.96
CA ASP A 59 -8.58 -23.49 -0.11
C ASP A 59 -9.33 -23.49 -1.47
N GLY A 60 -10.10 -22.45 -1.78
CA GLY A 60 -10.89 -22.33 -3.00
C GLY A 60 -12.14 -23.23 -3.04
N LYS A 61 -12.53 -23.83 -1.92
CA LYS A 61 -13.68 -24.74 -1.85
C LYS A 61 -14.98 -23.97 -1.65
N ASP A 62 -15.82 -23.93 -2.68
CA ASP A 62 -17.20 -23.48 -2.54
C ASP A 62 -18.02 -24.54 -1.80
N ARG A 63 -18.64 -24.14 -0.68
CA ARG A 63 -19.47 -25.00 0.14
C ARG A 63 -20.91 -25.14 -0.38
N GLY A 64 -21.26 -24.39 -1.42
CA GLY A 64 -22.61 -24.40 -2.00
C GLY A 64 -23.68 -23.81 -1.07
N TYR A 65 -23.30 -22.96 -0.11
CA TYR A 65 -24.27 -22.30 0.75
C TYR A 65 -25.14 -21.32 -0.04
N THR A 66 -26.39 -21.20 0.39
CA THR A 66 -27.29 -20.14 -0.09
C THR A 66 -27.66 -19.24 1.06
N SER A 67 -27.74 -17.92 0.79
CA SER A 67 -28.10 -16.93 1.78
C SER A 67 -28.98 -15.87 1.14
N ARG A 68 -30.09 -15.54 1.78
CA ARG A 68 -30.97 -14.42 1.40
C ARG A 68 -30.90 -13.30 2.40
N SER A 69 -30.30 -13.55 3.56
CA SER A 69 -30.18 -12.61 4.66
C SER A 69 -28.99 -12.94 5.56
N ILE A 70 -28.60 -12.02 6.41
CA ILE A 70 -27.57 -12.20 7.45
C ILE A 70 -27.89 -13.42 8.33
N LYS A 71 -29.16 -13.62 8.70
CA LYS A 71 -29.61 -14.72 9.59
C LYS A 71 -29.31 -16.09 9.03
N ASP A 72 -29.33 -16.27 7.71
CA ASP A 72 -29.02 -17.54 7.08
C ASP A 72 -27.55 -17.91 7.34
N CYS A 73 -26.65 -16.94 7.20
CA CYS A 73 -25.22 -17.14 7.48
C CYS A 73 -24.94 -17.30 8.97
N GLU A 74 -25.66 -16.61 9.84
CA GLU A 74 -25.56 -16.84 11.29
C GLU A 74 -25.90 -18.30 11.64
N ALA A 75 -27.02 -18.82 11.12
CA ALA A 75 -27.44 -20.18 11.39
C ALA A 75 -26.49 -21.24 10.81
N ILE A 76 -25.96 -21.03 9.60
CA ILE A 76 -24.98 -21.93 8.98
C ILE A 76 -23.68 -21.90 9.77
N ASN A 77 -23.15 -20.72 10.10
CA ASN A 77 -21.86 -20.57 10.75
C ASN A 77 -21.90 -20.97 12.24
N ALA A 78 -23.02 -20.84 12.93
CA ALA A 78 -23.19 -21.40 14.27
C ALA A 78 -22.87 -22.89 14.33
N LYS A 79 -23.18 -23.64 13.25
CA LYS A 79 -22.94 -25.07 13.15
C LYS A 79 -21.59 -25.47 12.55
N THR A 80 -21.06 -24.66 11.65
CA THR A 80 -19.94 -25.07 10.76
C THR A 80 -18.66 -24.26 10.93
N ALA A 81 -18.73 -23.02 11.44
CA ALA A 81 -17.59 -22.10 11.44
C ALA A 81 -16.38 -22.65 12.19
N LYS A 82 -16.57 -23.26 13.37
CA LYS A 82 -15.47 -23.81 14.18
C LYS A 82 -14.63 -24.83 13.41
N GLN A 83 -15.30 -25.77 12.73
CA GLN A 83 -14.61 -26.79 11.92
C GLN A 83 -13.91 -26.15 10.72
N ARG A 84 -14.58 -25.26 10.02
CA ARG A 84 -14.05 -24.59 8.81
C ARG A 84 -12.82 -23.75 9.11
N VAL A 85 -12.87 -22.89 10.13
CA VAL A 85 -11.72 -22.09 10.57
C VAL A 85 -10.57 -22.96 11.07
N GLY A 86 -10.89 -24.09 11.75
CA GLY A 86 -9.86 -25.04 12.19
C GLY A 86 -9.12 -25.74 11.05
N GLN A 87 -9.72 -25.82 9.88
CA GLN A 87 -9.13 -26.40 8.66
C GLN A 87 -8.48 -25.32 7.76
N ALA A 88 -8.91 -24.07 7.90
CA ALA A 88 -8.41 -22.96 7.11
C ALA A 88 -6.94 -22.64 7.46
N LYS A 89 -6.11 -22.46 6.44
CA LYS A 89 -4.73 -22.00 6.64
C LYS A 89 -4.72 -20.48 6.86
N PRO A 90 -3.95 -19.98 7.84
CA PRO A 90 -3.75 -18.54 7.97
C PRO A 90 -3.16 -17.95 6.70
N LEU A 91 -3.62 -16.77 6.31
CA LEU A 91 -2.97 -15.98 5.28
C LEU A 91 -1.67 -15.40 5.87
N GLU A 92 -0.51 -15.74 5.31
CA GLU A 92 0.79 -15.25 5.78
C GLU A 92 1.31 -14.14 4.88
N LEU A 93 1.60 -12.97 5.45
CA LEU A 93 2.06 -11.80 4.74
C LEU A 93 3.30 -11.19 5.41
N LYS A 94 4.07 -10.40 4.64
CA LYS A 94 5.12 -9.54 5.19
C LYS A 94 4.53 -8.17 5.55
N PRO A 95 5.17 -7.41 6.47
CA PRO A 95 4.80 -6.02 6.71
C PRO A 95 4.80 -5.18 5.42
N GLY A 96 3.93 -4.18 5.33
CA GLY A 96 3.87 -3.26 4.19
C GLY A 96 2.47 -2.89 3.73
N LYS A 97 2.41 -2.21 2.58
CA LYS A 97 1.17 -1.70 2.00
C LYS A 97 0.45 -2.77 1.18
N TYR A 98 -0.84 -2.92 1.43
CA TYR A 98 -1.73 -3.87 0.77
C TYR A 98 -3.04 -3.22 0.35
N VAL A 99 -3.66 -3.83 -0.64
CA VAL A 99 -5.05 -3.62 -1.03
C VAL A 99 -5.75 -4.98 -0.97
N PHE A 100 -6.71 -5.13 -0.09
CA PHE A 100 -7.62 -6.27 -0.11
C PHE A 100 -8.73 -5.94 -1.10
N ARG A 101 -8.71 -6.64 -2.23
CA ARG A 101 -9.72 -6.52 -3.28
C ARG A 101 -10.76 -7.60 -3.10
N VAL A 102 -11.95 -7.18 -2.67
CA VAL A 102 -13.00 -8.09 -2.26
C VAL A 102 -14.15 -8.05 -3.27
N THR A 103 -14.54 -9.23 -3.76
CA THR A 103 -15.66 -9.38 -4.72
C THR A 103 -16.84 -10.06 -4.03
N ASN A 104 -18.04 -9.46 -4.15
CA ASN A 104 -19.30 -10.10 -3.79
C ASN A 104 -19.75 -11.00 -4.94
N ARG A 105 -19.68 -12.32 -4.76
CA ARG A 105 -20.12 -13.31 -5.73
C ARG A 105 -21.27 -14.16 -5.17
N ASN A 106 -22.42 -14.08 -5.81
CA ASN A 106 -23.63 -14.85 -5.47
C ASN A 106 -24.26 -14.53 -4.10
N VAL A 107 -23.96 -13.39 -3.48
CA VAL A 107 -24.71 -12.91 -2.31
C VAL A 107 -25.63 -11.78 -2.74
N PRO A 108 -26.96 -11.91 -2.58
CA PRO A 108 -27.92 -10.98 -3.20
C PRO A 108 -28.19 -9.70 -2.40
N TYR A 109 -27.31 -9.37 -1.43
CA TYR A 109 -27.40 -8.16 -0.61
C TYR A 109 -26.03 -7.53 -0.44
N GLU A 110 -26.01 -6.31 0.10
CA GLU A 110 -24.81 -5.56 0.40
C GLU A 110 -23.93 -6.31 1.41
N LEU A 111 -22.63 -6.33 1.13
CA LEU A 111 -21.59 -6.88 1.97
C LEU A 111 -20.63 -5.78 2.45
N GLY A 112 -19.72 -6.18 3.32
CA GLY A 112 -18.60 -5.37 3.76
C GLY A 112 -17.36 -6.23 3.97
N PHE A 113 -16.31 -5.59 4.44
CA PHE A 113 -15.07 -6.22 4.82
C PHE A 113 -14.54 -5.59 6.11
N TRP A 114 -13.99 -6.42 6.98
CA TRP A 114 -13.38 -5.95 8.21
C TRP A 114 -12.14 -6.75 8.54
N LEU A 115 -10.98 -6.10 8.48
CA LEU A 115 -9.68 -6.62 8.89
C LEU A 115 -9.22 -5.88 10.15
N ARG A 116 -8.83 -6.60 11.18
CA ARG A 116 -8.51 -6.07 12.50
C ARG A 116 -7.54 -6.95 13.26
N GLY A 117 -6.88 -6.43 14.30
CA GLY A 117 -6.09 -7.23 15.23
C GLY A 117 -6.93 -8.37 15.86
N ALA A 118 -6.34 -9.55 15.99
CA ALA A 118 -7.04 -10.76 16.47
C ALA A 118 -7.38 -10.69 17.98
N SER A 119 -6.49 -10.11 18.79
CA SER A 119 -6.69 -9.97 20.23
C SER A 119 -7.27 -8.61 20.61
N VAL A 120 -7.73 -8.45 21.85
CA VAL A 120 -8.18 -7.16 22.40
C VAL A 120 -7.06 -6.12 22.31
N ALA A 121 -5.85 -6.47 22.73
CA ALA A 121 -4.69 -5.58 22.61
C ALA A 121 -4.36 -5.27 21.14
N GLY A 122 -4.42 -6.27 20.25
CA GLY A 122 -4.21 -6.10 18.83
C GLY A 122 -5.21 -5.15 18.17
N ARG A 123 -6.47 -5.13 18.61
CA ARG A 123 -7.49 -4.20 18.10
C ARG A 123 -7.19 -2.73 18.40
N VAL A 124 -6.41 -2.48 19.45
CA VAL A 124 -6.00 -1.12 19.85
C VAL A 124 -4.69 -0.70 19.19
N THR A 125 -3.75 -1.64 19.02
CA THR A 125 -2.36 -1.33 18.62
C THR A 125 -2.07 -1.57 17.15
N LEU A 126 -2.80 -2.47 16.51
CA LEU A 126 -2.59 -2.82 15.10
C LEU A 126 -3.53 -2.01 14.18
N PRO A 127 -3.09 -1.70 12.96
CA PRO A 127 -3.96 -1.04 11.98
C PRO A 127 -5.17 -1.92 11.66
N SER A 128 -6.28 -1.27 11.31
CA SER A 128 -7.50 -1.93 10.87
C SER A 128 -8.08 -1.22 9.66
N VAL A 129 -8.85 -1.94 8.85
CA VAL A 129 -9.65 -1.38 7.77
C VAL A 129 -11.01 -2.04 7.73
N SER A 130 -12.06 -1.26 7.52
CA SER A 130 -13.42 -1.74 7.37
C SER A 130 -14.21 -0.87 6.40
N GLY A 131 -15.26 -1.43 5.81
CA GLY A 131 -16.21 -0.71 4.98
C GLY A 131 -17.34 -1.62 4.52
N GLY A 132 -18.51 -1.01 4.29
CA GLY A 132 -19.67 -1.61 3.62
C GLY A 132 -19.75 -1.14 2.16
N GLY A 133 -20.95 -1.24 1.56
CA GLY A 133 -21.20 -0.78 0.19
C GLY A 133 -20.80 -1.77 -0.89
N LEU A 134 -20.35 -2.97 -0.54
CA LEU A 134 -20.00 -3.99 -1.52
C LEU A 134 -21.28 -4.68 -2.05
N MET A 135 -21.84 -4.09 -3.09
CA MET A 135 -23.11 -4.53 -3.71
C MET A 135 -22.95 -5.86 -4.45
N PRO A 136 -24.07 -6.57 -4.73
CA PRO A 136 -24.04 -7.83 -5.49
C PRO A 136 -23.29 -7.72 -6.81
N GLY A 137 -22.37 -8.66 -7.06
CA GLY A 137 -21.55 -8.72 -8.29
C GLY A 137 -20.48 -7.63 -8.41
N LYS A 138 -20.27 -6.83 -7.37
CA LYS A 138 -19.24 -5.76 -7.36
C LYS A 138 -17.96 -6.19 -6.65
N THR A 139 -16.89 -5.47 -6.97
CA THR A 139 -15.58 -5.58 -6.33
C THR A 139 -15.24 -4.24 -5.67
N GLN A 140 -14.63 -4.28 -4.49
CA GLN A 140 -14.21 -3.10 -3.74
C GLN A 140 -12.83 -3.30 -3.14
N ASP A 141 -12.03 -2.23 -3.12
CA ASP A 141 -10.67 -2.20 -2.60
C ASP A 141 -10.64 -1.62 -1.19
N TYR A 142 -9.88 -2.29 -0.30
CA TYR A 142 -9.66 -1.87 1.08
C TYR A 142 -8.15 -1.76 1.31
N ALA A 143 -7.63 -0.54 1.30
CA ALA A 143 -6.20 -0.27 1.44
C ALA A 143 -5.79 -0.22 2.91
N ILE A 144 -4.65 -0.83 3.24
CA ILE A 144 -4.09 -0.86 4.59
C ILE A 144 -2.57 -1.00 4.57
N GLU A 145 -1.88 -0.43 5.55
CA GLU A 145 -0.47 -0.71 5.82
C GLU A 145 -0.35 -1.65 7.02
N LEU A 146 0.04 -2.90 6.75
CA LEU A 146 0.14 -3.95 7.75
C LEU A 146 1.45 -3.87 8.51
N LYS A 147 1.36 -3.99 9.84
CA LYS A 147 2.48 -4.14 10.79
C LYS A 147 2.58 -5.59 11.26
N PRO A 148 3.75 -6.06 11.74
CA PRO A 148 3.87 -7.39 12.34
C PRO A 148 2.81 -7.62 13.42
N GLY A 149 2.14 -8.78 13.38
CA GLY A 149 1.10 -9.14 14.33
C GLY A 149 0.10 -10.16 13.80
N GLU A 150 -0.84 -10.53 14.65
CA GLU A 150 -1.93 -11.44 14.31
C GLU A 150 -3.21 -10.65 14.07
N TYR A 151 -3.86 -10.93 12.95
CA TYR A 151 -5.09 -10.29 12.51
C TYR A 151 -6.16 -11.35 12.24
N VAL A 152 -7.39 -10.87 12.18
CA VAL A 152 -8.52 -11.62 11.63
C VAL A 152 -9.28 -10.74 10.64
N TYR A 153 -9.88 -11.38 9.64
CA TYR A 153 -10.80 -10.71 8.73
C TYR A 153 -12.09 -11.50 8.55
N SER A 154 -13.16 -10.75 8.36
CA SER A 154 -14.51 -11.28 8.21
C SER A 154 -15.43 -10.28 7.52
N CYS A 155 -16.62 -10.69 7.17
CA CYS A 155 -17.72 -9.81 6.77
C CYS A 155 -18.84 -9.85 7.82
N PRO A 156 -19.09 -8.76 8.54
CA PRO A 156 -20.18 -8.71 9.50
C PRO A 156 -21.57 -8.89 8.87
N LEU A 157 -21.74 -8.41 7.62
CA LEU A 157 -23.03 -8.46 6.90
C LEU A 157 -23.32 -9.81 6.23
N ASN A 158 -22.29 -10.62 5.96
CA ASN A 158 -22.38 -11.98 5.47
C ASN A 158 -22.15 -13.00 6.61
N THR A 159 -21.89 -12.50 7.79
CA THR A 159 -21.55 -13.25 9.02
C THR A 159 -20.54 -14.37 8.77
N THR A 160 -19.50 -14.07 7.95
CA THR A 160 -18.43 -15.05 7.73
C THR A 160 -17.66 -15.31 9.03
N PRO A 161 -17.03 -16.48 9.19
CA PRO A 161 -16.11 -16.69 10.28
C PRO A 161 -14.94 -15.68 10.28
N ASP A 162 -14.28 -15.53 11.41
CA ASP A 162 -13.03 -14.78 11.54
C ASP A 162 -11.86 -15.64 11.02
N TYR A 163 -11.40 -15.35 9.79
CA TYR A 163 -10.23 -16.02 9.21
C TYR A 163 -8.94 -15.37 9.67
N LYS A 164 -7.91 -16.17 9.92
CA LYS A 164 -6.64 -15.71 10.44
C LYS A 164 -5.74 -15.12 9.36
N LEU A 165 -5.03 -14.05 9.71
CA LEU A 165 -3.95 -13.48 8.94
C LEU A 165 -2.77 -13.21 9.87
N VAL A 166 -1.56 -13.62 9.49
CA VAL A 166 -0.33 -13.43 10.25
C VAL A 166 0.64 -12.60 9.43
N VAL A 167 1.18 -11.55 10.06
CA VAL A 167 2.18 -10.66 9.45
C VAL A 167 3.52 -10.81 10.18
N ARG A 168 4.55 -11.27 9.45
CA ARG A 168 5.91 -11.50 9.99
C ARG A 168 7.04 -11.34 8.95
#